data_7d81d29bc252c586da06c4a89b31ee89
#
_entry.id   7d81d29bc252c586da06c4a89b31ee89
#
_cell.length_a   1.000
_cell.length_b   1.000
_cell.length_c   1.000
_cell.angle_alpha   90.00
_cell.angle_beta   90.00
_cell.angle_gamma   90.00
#
_symmetry.space_group_name_H-M   'P 1'
#
loop_
_entity.id
_entity.type
_entity.pdbx_description
1 polymer ?
#
loop_
_entity_poly.entity_id
_entity_poly.type
_entity_poly.pdbx_seq_one_letter_code
_entity_poly.pdbx_strand_id
1 'polypeptide(L)'
;MRHQRREFLKLMGVGGAFTLLPLDIARAASTPAIEDRAVYISASAGNADDYYVSAFNASGKILFEQALPGRGHDIGLRPNHVDVAAVERRPGLYGLILDRHTGEVRAKLHCPEDRRFYGHAIYSNDGRFLYITENDFDHARGVVSVWDAKDGYRRVAEFDSYGTGPHELHLMPGGEQLVIANGGLHTHPDFDGRTPLNIDSMEPNLSIIDRRTGELIHQAALKHDWHQSSIRHL
;
A
#
# COMPACT_ATOMS: atom_id res chain seq x y z
N MET A 1 -36.81 -26.19 24.03
CA MET A 1 -35.75 -26.70 23.12
C MET A 1 -34.50 -27.18 23.89
N ARG A 2 -34.67 -28.04 24.95
CA ARG A 2 -33.53 -28.57 25.76
C ARG A 2 -33.42 -30.09 25.70
N HIS A 3 -34.24 -30.78 24.89
CA HIS A 3 -34.31 -32.25 24.88
C HIS A 3 -33.52 -32.94 23.75
N GLN A 4 -33.13 -32.28 22.71
CA GLN A 4 -32.44 -32.90 21.55
C GLN A 4 -30.93 -33.05 21.68
N ARG A 5 -30.27 -32.37 22.63
CA ARG A 5 -28.83 -32.50 22.85
C ARG A 5 -28.41 -33.74 23.69
N ARG A 6 -29.31 -34.33 24.41
CA ARG A 6 -29.02 -35.50 25.27
C ARG A 6 -29.08 -36.84 24.54
N GLU A 7 -29.84 -36.93 23.46
CA GLU A 7 -29.99 -38.18 22.68
C GLU A 7 -28.82 -38.40 21.74
N PHE A 8 -28.15 -37.33 21.27
CA PHE A 8 -26.98 -37.44 20.38
C PHE A 8 -25.72 -38.02 21.08
N LEU A 9 -25.61 -37.87 22.38
CA LEU A 9 -24.46 -38.35 23.15
C LEU A 9 -24.56 -39.81 23.61
N LYS A 10 -25.72 -40.47 23.44
CA LYS A 10 -25.91 -41.88 23.82
C LYS A 10 -25.59 -42.88 22.68
N LEU A 11 -25.38 -42.42 21.46
CA LEU A 11 -25.12 -43.27 20.28
C LEU A 11 -23.65 -43.54 19.99
N MET A 12 -22.70 -43.02 20.77
CA MET A 12 -21.25 -43.21 20.58
C MET A 12 -20.61 -44.19 21.57
N GLY A 13 -21.36 -45.13 22.12
CA GLY A 13 -20.85 -46.08 23.10
C GLY A 13 -21.06 -47.51 22.66
N VAL A 14 -20.42 -48.02 21.60
CA VAL A 14 -20.15 -49.45 21.40
C VAL A 14 -18.80 -49.65 20.73
N GLY A 15 -18.00 -50.48 21.33
CA GLY A 15 -16.58 -50.70 21.14
C GLY A 15 -16.08 -51.12 19.77
N GLY A 16 -14.85 -50.78 19.51
CA GLY A 16 -14.00 -51.32 18.49
C GLY A 16 -12.55 -50.90 18.79
N ALA A 17 -11.70 -51.86 19.07
CA ALA A 17 -10.29 -51.65 19.28
C ALA A 17 -9.67 -51.11 17.97
N PHE A 18 -9.28 -49.84 17.98
CA PHE A 18 -8.47 -49.23 16.89
C PHE A 18 -7.02 -49.16 17.34
N THR A 19 -6.18 -49.84 16.58
CA THR A 19 -4.75 -49.74 16.60
C THR A 19 -4.30 -48.26 16.41
N LEU A 20 -3.52 -47.77 17.37
CA LEU A 20 -2.88 -46.45 17.32
C LEU A 20 -1.86 -46.41 16.19
N LEU A 21 -2.23 -45.87 15.03
CA LEU A 21 -1.29 -45.28 14.10
C LEU A 21 -0.92 -43.89 14.62
N PRO A 22 0.35 -43.48 14.54
CA PRO A 22 0.71 -42.11 14.92
C PRO A 22 0.03 -41.16 13.93
N LEU A 23 -0.99 -40.46 14.40
CA LEU A 23 -1.47 -39.26 13.71
C LEU A 23 -0.38 -38.20 13.86
N ASP A 24 0.38 -37.97 12.79
CA ASP A 24 1.00 -36.67 12.58
C ASP A 24 -0.12 -35.64 12.63
N ILE A 25 -0.25 -35.01 13.77
CA ILE A 25 -1.11 -33.84 13.93
C ILE A 25 -0.45 -32.75 13.08
N ALA A 26 -0.81 -32.71 11.80
CA ALA A 26 -0.62 -31.52 11.00
C ALA A 26 -1.27 -30.39 11.83
N ARG A 27 -0.44 -29.54 12.40
CA ARG A 27 -0.85 -28.37 13.17
C ARG A 27 -1.62 -27.49 12.21
N ALA A 28 -2.92 -27.75 12.10
CA ALA A 28 -3.82 -26.85 11.39
C ALA A 28 -3.61 -25.49 12.03
N ALA A 29 -3.03 -24.57 11.26
CA ALA A 29 -2.94 -23.18 11.69
C ALA A 29 -4.38 -22.76 12.03
N SER A 30 -4.67 -22.62 13.30
CA SER A 30 -5.99 -22.22 13.76
C SER A 30 -6.26 -20.86 13.14
N THR A 31 -7.32 -20.75 12.36
CA THR A 31 -7.79 -19.46 11.86
C THR A 31 -7.95 -18.56 13.08
N PRO A 32 -7.26 -17.42 13.18
CA PRO A 32 -7.33 -16.56 14.34
C PRO A 32 -8.79 -16.21 14.61
N ALA A 33 -9.17 -16.11 15.90
CA ALA A 33 -10.48 -15.66 16.29
C ALA A 33 -10.77 -14.31 15.60
N ILE A 34 -12.04 -14.00 15.29
CA ILE A 34 -12.41 -12.74 14.63
C ILE A 34 -11.85 -11.52 15.39
N GLU A 35 -11.77 -11.63 16.71
CA GLU A 35 -11.21 -10.59 17.60
C GLU A 35 -9.71 -10.36 17.43
N ASP A 36 -8.97 -11.30 16.88
CA ASP A 36 -7.52 -11.19 16.66
C ASP A 36 -7.15 -10.88 15.20
N ARG A 37 -8.12 -10.55 14.35
CA ARG A 37 -7.86 -10.16 12.96
C ARG A 37 -7.62 -8.66 12.86
N ALA A 38 -6.59 -8.26 12.13
CA ALA A 38 -6.38 -6.87 11.76
C ALA A 38 -7.55 -6.38 10.89
N VAL A 39 -8.20 -5.30 11.32
CA VAL A 39 -9.28 -4.63 10.60
C VAL A 39 -8.78 -3.32 10.02
N TYR A 40 -7.88 -2.65 10.73
CA TYR A 40 -7.27 -1.39 10.33
C TYR A 40 -5.76 -1.51 10.38
N ILE A 41 -5.10 -0.91 9.39
CA ILE A 41 -3.66 -0.74 9.34
C ILE A 41 -3.39 0.72 9.05
N SER A 42 -2.50 1.35 9.79
CA SER A 42 -2.19 2.77 9.66
C SER A 42 -0.71 3.03 9.85
N ALA A 43 -0.19 4.00 9.10
CA ALA A 43 1.08 4.62 9.44
C ALA A 43 0.87 5.60 10.59
N SER A 44 1.66 5.48 11.63
CA SER A 44 1.57 6.28 12.86
C SER A 44 2.92 6.90 13.23
N ALA A 45 2.87 7.98 14.00
CA ALA A 45 4.04 8.60 14.60
C ALA A 45 3.92 8.52 16.13
N GLY A 46 4.97 8.08 16.78
CA GLY A 46 5.11 8.11 18.22
C GLY A 46 5.66 9.46 18.71
N ASN A 47 6.23 9.45 19.90
CA ASN A 47 6.96 10.58 20.43
C ASN A 47 8.38 10.60 19.84
N ALA A 48 8.92 11.79 19.57
CA ALA A 48 10.33 11.99 19.19
C ALA A 48 10.80 11.25 17.91
N ASP A 49 10.06 11.46 16.78
CA ASP A 49 10.42 10.94 15.46
C ASP A 49 10.45 9.42 15.33
N ASP A 50 9.77 8.71 16.21
CA ASP A 50 9.49 7.29 16.04
C ASP A 50 8.30 7.09 15.09
N TYR A 51 8.46 6.22 14.10
CA TYR A 51 7.43 5.95 13.11
C TYR A 51 7.12 4.46 13.04
N TYR A 52 5.85 4.13 12.85
CA TYR A 52 5.38 2.74 12.85
C TYR A 52 4.31 2.50 11.79
N VAL A 53 4.18 1.24 11.37
CA VAL A 53 2.92 0.70 10.86
C VAL A 53 2.28 -0.07 12.00
N SER A 54 1.07 0.33 12.37
CA SER A 54 0.31 -0.30 13.45
C SER A 54 -0.94 -0.97 12.88
N ALA A 55 -1.23 -2.19 13.32
CA ALA A 55 -2.47 -2.89 12.98
C ALA A 55 -3.36 -3.01 14.20
N PHE A 56 -4.66 -2.80 14.01
CA PHE A 56 -5.68 -2.83 15.06
C PHE A 56 -6.79 -3.78 14.70
N ASN A 57 -7.37 -4.43 15.71
CA ASN A 57 -8.62 -5.17 15.55
C ASN A 57 -9.84 -4.24 15.67
N ALA A 58 -11.04 -4.83 15.54
CA ALA A 58 -12.31 -4.08 15.64
C ALA A 58 -12.56 -3.44 17.01
N SER A 59 -11.92 -3.93 18.08
CA SER A 59 -12.02 -3.34 19.43
C SER A 59 -10.98 -2.25 19.69
N GLY A 60 -10.10 -1.95 18.72
CA GLY A 60 -9.02 -0.98 18.86
C GLY A 60 -7.76 -1.54 19.55
N LYS A 61 -7.70 -2.87 19.79
CA LYS A 61 -6.50 -3.51 20.34
C LYS A 61 -5.40 -3.53 19.26
N ILE A 62 -4.21 -3.04 19.61
CA ILE A 62 -3.03 -3.13 18.75
C ILE A 62 -2.61 -4.61 18.66
N LEU A 63 -2.45 -5.11 17.44
CA LEU A 63 -2.02 -6.47 17.15
C LEU A 63 -0.53 -6.54 16.88
N PHE A 64 0.01 -5.57 16.19
CA PHE A 64 1.45 -5.37 16.01
C PHE A 64 1.77 -3.90 15.76
N GLU A 65 3.01 -3.55 16.01
CA GLU A 65 3.64 -2.30 15.58
C GLU A 65 4.98 -2.64 14.94
N GLN A 66 5.14 -2.30 13.67
CA GLN A 66 6.38 -2.45 12.94
C GLN A 66 7.05 -1.09 12.81
N ALA A 67 8.23 -0.95 13.37
CA ALA A 67 9.02 0.29 13.26
C ALA A 67 9.39 0.58 11.80
N LEU A 68 9.31 1.86 11.43
CA LEU A 68 9.66 2.40 10.13
C LEU A 68 10.94 3.24 10.22
N PRO A 69 11.80 3.23 9.18
CA PRO A 69 13.01 4.08 9.14
C PRO A 69 12.69 5.58 9.11
N GLY A 70 11.52 5.96 8.68
CA GLY A 70 11.04 7.34 8.57
C GLY A 70 9.50 7.39 8.53
N ARG A 71 8.93 8.56 8.30
CA ARG A 71 7.49 8.76 8.35
C ARG A 71 6.76 8.04 7.21
N GLY A 72 5.95 7.04 7.53
CA GLY A 72 5.02 6.43 6.59
C GLY A 72 3.92 7.40 6.13
N HIS A 73 3.33 7.14 4.97
CA HIS A 73 2.26 7.98 4.42
C HIS A 73 1.02 7.18 4.05
N ASP A 74 1.14 6.25 3.11
CA ASP A 74 0.03 5.44 2.64
C ASP A 74 0.28 3.95 2.85
N ILE A 75 -0.82 3.19 2.93
CA ILE A 75 -0.83 1.73 3.06
C ILE A 75 -1.62 1.12 1.90
N GLY A 76 -0.91 0.62 0.90
CA GLY A 76 -1.51 -0.13 -0.20
C GLY A 76 -1.84 -1.58 0.20
N LEU A 77 -3.10 -1.99 0.08
CA LEU A 77 -3.53 -3.36 0.37
C LEU A 77 -3.46 -4.23 -0.90
N ARG A 78 -2.74 -5.36 -0.83
CA ARG A 78 -2.70 -6.32 -1.94
C ARG A 78 -3.98 -7.15 -1.97
N PRO A 79 -4.77 -7.11 -3.07
CA PRO A 79 -5.99 -7.90 -3.19
C PRO A 79 -5.73 -9.40 -3.02
N ASN A 80 -6.59 -10.08 -2.25
CA ASN A 80 -6.56 -11.53 -2.02
C ASN A 80 -5.21 -12.07 -1.50
N HIS A 81 -4.40 -11.22 -0.85
CA HIS A 81 -3.10 -11.59 -0.30
C HIS A 81 -2.90 -10.96 1.09
N VAL A 82 -1.89 -11.43 1.80
CA VAL A 82 -1.56 -10.90 3.14
C VAL A 82 -0.63 -9.68 3.09
N ASP A 83 -0.04 -9.39 1.94
CA ASP A 83 0.90 -8.27 1.80
C ASP A 83 0.19 -6.92 1.87
N VAL A 84 0.85 -5.99 2.53
CA VAL A 84 0.55 -4.56 2.48
C VAL A 84 1.82 -3.79 2.17
N ALA A 85 1.69 -2.72 1.40
CA ALA A 85 2.80 -1.83 1.08
C ALA A 85 2.70 -0.57 1.94
N ALA A 86 3.70 -0.31 2.76
CA ALA A 86 3.85 0.93 3.51
C ALA A 86 4.90 1.80 2.82
N VAL A 87 4.51 2.96 2.31
CA VAL A 87 5.40 3.85 1.57
C VAL A 87 5.73 5.09 2.39
N GLU A 88 7.00 5.47 2.37
CA GLU A 88 7.48 6.65 3.06
C GLU A 88 6.91 7.93 2.43
N ARG A 89 6.59 8.88 3.30
CA ARG A 89 6.17 10.22 2.90
C ARG A 89 7.31 10.94 2.20
N ARG A 90 6.96 11.71 1.17
CA ARG A 90 7.93 12.56 0.43
C ARG A 90 8.81 13.43 1.35
N PRO A 91 10.09 13.56 1.06
CA PRO A 91 10.90 12.87 0.05
C PRO A 91 11.28 11.46 0.52
N GLY A 92 10.50 10.44 0.11
CA GLY A 92 10.63 9.07 0.58
C GLY A 92 11.76 8.29 -0.11
N LEU A 93 12.49 7.49 0.66
CA LEU A 93 13.58 6.64 0.17
C LEU A 93 13.22 5.17 0.16
N TYR A 94 12.19 4.77 0.91
CA TYR A 94 11.84 3.36 1.08
C TYR A 94 10.34 3.09 0.94
N GLY A 95 10.03 1.86 0.58
CA GLY A 95 8.75 1.20 0.78
C GLY A 95 8.98 -0.13 1.48
N LEU A 96 8.11 -0.51 2.42
CA LEU A 96 8.14 -1.80 3.09
C LEU A 96 6.93 -2.62 2.68
N ILE A 97 7.17 -3.88 2.30
CA ILE A 97 6.11 -4.86 2.14
C ILE A 97 6.03 -5.66 3.44
N LEU A 98 4.87 -5.64 4.06
CA LEU A 98 4.63 -6.26 5.36
C LEU A 98 3.54 -7.33 5.25
N ASP A 99 3.61 -8.33 6.10
CA ASP A 99 2.48 -9.20 6.38
C ASP A 99 1.47 -8.44 7.26
N ARG A 100 0.24 -8.26 6.78
CA ARG A 100 -0.80 -7.50 7.49
C ARG A 100 -1.28 -8.14 8.81
N HIS A 101 -0.92 -9.39 9.07
CA HIS A 101 -1.34 -10.09 10.28
C HIS A 101 -0.25 -10.11 11.36
N THR A 102 1.03 -10.15 10.92
CA THR A 102 2.16 -10.29 11.83
C THR A 102 3.04 -9.05 11.91
N GLY A 103 2.96 -8.15 10.91
CA GLY A 103 3.88 -7.03 10.76
C GLY A 103 5.25 -7.40 10.22
N GLU A 104 5.49 -8.68 9.91
CA GLU A 104 6.77 -9.14 9.39
C GLU A 104 7.11 -8.46 8.06
N VAL A 105 8.34 -7.94 7.95
CA VAL A 105 8.86 -7.34 6.71
C VAL A 105 9.20 -8.42 5.71
N ARG A 106 8.48 -8.48 4.59
CA ARG A 106 8.64 -9.46 3.51
C ARG A 106 9.55 -8.97 2.39
N ALA A 107 9.54 -7.67 2.12
CA ALA A 107 10.42 -7.04 1.15
C ALA A 107 10.66 -5.57 1.48
N LYS A 108 11.79 -5.05 0.99
CA LYS A 108 12.14 -3.62 1.06
C LYS A 108 12.29 -3.09 -0.35
N LEU A 109 11.60 -1.98 -0.63
CA LEU A 109 11.66 -1.28 -1.89
C LEU A 109 12.52 -0.04 -1.69
N HIS A 110 13.38 0.24 -2.66
CA HIS A 110 14.24 1.42 -2.65
C HIS A 110 14.05 2.21 -3.93
N CYS A 111 13.95 3.52 -3.82
CA CYS A 111 14.03 4.39 -4.98
C CYS A 111 15.42 4.33 -5.61
N PRO A 112 15.53 4.50 -6.92
CA PRO A 112 16.79 4.90 -7.56
C PRO A 112 17.33 6.21 -6.94
N GLU A 113 18.65 6.47 -7.10
CA GLU A 113 19.31 7.63 -6.48
C GLU A 113 18.72 8.98 -6.96
N ASP A 114 18.28 9.04 -8.21
CA ASP A 114 17.67 10.20 -8.87
C ASP A 114 16.14 10.30 -8.67
N ARG A 115 15.58 9.51 -7.77
CA ARG A 115 14.14 9.45 -7.49
C ARG A 115 13.85 9.55 -5.99
N ARG A 116 12.62 9.96 -5.66
CA ARG A 116 12.07 9.88 -4.31
C ARG A 116 10.63 9.40 -4.37
N PHE A 117 10.25 8.47 -3.48
CA PHE A 117 8.84 8.12 -3.30
C PHE A 117 8.04 9.33 -2.86
N TYR A 118 6.82 9.41 -3.37
CA TYR A 118 5.93 10.53 -3.06
C TYR A 118 4.86 10.18 -2.01
N GLY A 119 4.75 8.90 -1.68
CA GLY A 119 4.01 8.40 -0.51
C GLY A 119 2.79 7.55 -0.79
N HIS A 120 2.26 7.52 -2.02
CA HIS A 120 1.08 6.73 -2.37
C HIS A 120 1.40 5.51 -3.21
N ALA A 121 0.66 4.42 -2.94
CA ALA A 121 0.83 3.15 -3.62
C ALA A 121 -0.48 2.40 -3.76
N ILE A 122 -0.70 1.75 -4.91
CA ILE A 122 -1.87 0.93 -5.18
C ILE A 122 -1.50 -0.34 -5.92
N TYR A 123 -2.18 -1.44 -5.60
CA TYR A 123 -2.04 -2.69 -6.35
C TYR A 123 -3.04 -2.76 -7.52
N SER A 124 -2.64 -3.49 -8.57
CA SER A 124 -3.58 -3.94 -9.60
C SER A 124 -4.66 -4.85 -9.00
N ASN A 125 -5.84 -4.93 -9.63
CA ASN A 125 -6.98 -5.73 -9.15
C ASN A 125 -6.64 -7.22 -8.93
N ASP A 126 -5.71 -7.77 -9.73
CA ASP A 126 -5.21 -9.14 -9.60
C ASP A 126 -4.06 -9.29 -8.57
N GLY A 127 -3.68 -8.19 -7.92
CA GLY A 127 -2.61 -8.13 -6.92
C GLY A 127 -1.20 -8.44 -7.48
N ARG A 128 -1.02 -8.45 -8.80
CA ARG A 128 0.28 -8.75 -9.40
C ARG A 128 1.22 -7.55 -9.40
N PHE A 129 0.74 -6.39 -9.77
CA PHE A 129 1.57 -5.19 -9.88
C PHE A 129 1.25 -4.21 -8.75
N LEU A 130 2.30 -3.62 -8.19
CA LEU A 130 2.24 -2.49 -7.28
C LEU A 130 2.72 -1.26 -8.03
N TYR A 131 1.91 -0.20 -8.04
CA TYR A 131 2.22 1.11 -8.62
C TYR A 131 2.52 2.09 -7.49
N ILE A 132 3.62 2.83 -7.58
CA ILE A 132 4.02 3.80 -6.55
C ILE A 132 4.34 5.13 -7.22
N THR A 133 3.86 6.24 -6.63
CA THR A 133 4.20 7.58 -7.08
C THR A 133 5.62 7.96 -6.67
N GLU A 134 6.38 8.53 -7.61
CA GLU A 134 7.75 8.98 -7.41
C GLU A 134 7.98 10.37 -8.00
N ASN A 135 9.00 11.05 -7.51
CA ASN A 135 9.47 12.34 -8.01
C ASN A 135 10.86 12.19 -8.63
N ASP A 136 10.97 12.45 -9.92
CA ASP A 136 12.20 12.76 -10.61
C ASP A 136 12.51 14.23 -10.33
N PHE A 137 13.26 14.45 -9.25
CA PHE A 137 13.38 15.78 -8.68
C PHE A 137 14.27 16.72 -9.50
N ASP A 138 15.26 16.19 -10.22
CA ASP A 138 16.13 17.00 -11.10
C ASP A 138 15.39 17.53 -12.32
N HIS A 139 14.42 16.76 -12.85
CA HIS A 139 13.66 17.10 -14.04
C HIS A 139 12.26 17.66 -13.76
N ALA A 140 11.90 17.85 -12.48
CA ALA A 140 10.54 18.26 -12.06
C ALA A 140 9.42 17.37 -12.62
N ARG A 141 9.70 16.08 -12.84
CA ARG A 141 8.81 15.12 -13.49
C ARG A 141 8.23 14.14 -12.47
N GLY A 142 6.93 13.95 -12.52
CA GLY A 142 6.28 12.89 -11.77
C GLY A 142 6.38 11.54 -12.48
N VAL A 143 6.55 10.49 -11.69
CA VAL A 143 6.76 9.13 -12.17
C VAL A 143 5.84 8.17 -11.44
N VAL A 144 5.39 7.13 -12.12
CA VAL A 144 4.74 5.95 -11.54
C VAL A 144 5.65 4.75 -11.76
N SER A 145 6.25 4.22 -10.69
CA SER A 145 7.02 2.99 -10.75
C SER A 145 6.14 1.76 -10.64
N VAL A 146 6.51 0.69 -11.36
CA VAL A 146 5.78 -0.58 -11.43
C VAL A 146 6.63 -1.71 -10.88
N TRP A 147 6.09 -2.43 -9.89
CA TRP A 147 6.77 -3.49 -9.17
C TRP A 147 6.00 -4.80 -9.31
N ASP A 148 6.65 -5.89 -9.76
CA ASP A 148 6.00 -7.22 -9.86
C ASP A 148 6.02 -7.93 -8.49
N ALA A 149 4.86 -7.97 -7.84
CA ALA A 149 4.70 -8.60 -6.53
C ALA A 149 4.83 -10.15 -6.58
N LYS A 150 4.80 -10.78 -7.75
CA LYS A 150 5.05 -12.21 -7.92
C LYS A 150 6.53 -12.52 -8.13
N ASP A 151 7.32 -11.53 -8.48
CA ASP A 151 8.76 -11.65 -8.70
C ASP A 151 9.53 -10.87 -7.61
N GLY A 152 9.21 -11.14 -6.34
CA GLY A 152 9.88 -10.55 -5.18
C GLY A 152 9.83 -9.03 -5.13
N TYR A 153 8.81 -8.43 -5.71
CA TYR A 153 8.69 -6.96 -5.83
C TYR A 153 9.83 -6.32 -6.62
N ARG A 154 10.28 -6.99 -7.68
CA ARG A 154 11.26 -6.40 -8.61
C ARG A 154 10.61 -5.24 -9.37
N ARG A 155 11.30 -4.10 -9.46
CA ARG A 155 10.90 -2.97 -10.31
C ARG A 155 10.99 -3.40 -11.78
N VAL A 156 9.88 -3.31 -12.52
CA VAL A 156 9.76 -3.83 -13.90
C VAL A 156 9.49 -2.76 -14.93
N ALA A 157 8.96 -1.61 -14.54
CA ALA A 157 8.70 -0.48 -15.44
C ALA A 157 8.65 0.84 -14.68
N GLU A 158 8.68 1.91 -15.44
CA GLU A 158 8.49 3.29 -15.02
C GLU A 158 7.64 4.00 -16.07
N PHE A 159 6.59 4.71 -15.63
CA PHE A 159 5.70 5.50 -16.49
C PHE A 159 5.79 6.97 -16.12
N ASP A 160 5.61 7.85 -17.09
CA ASP A 160 5.40 9.27 -16.83
C ASP A 160 4.04 9.48 -16.15
N SER A 161 3.97 10.33 -15.14
CA SER A 161 2.69 10.76 -14.56
C SER A 161 2.05 11.90 -15.37
N TYR A 162 2.76 12.43 -16.35
CA TYR A 162 2.35 13.58 -17.18
C TYR A 162 2.07 14.84 -16.36
N GLY A 163 2.84 15.02 -15.29
CA GLY A 163 2.78 16.20 -14.44
C GLY A 163 3.89 16.22 -13.41
N THR A 164 3.86 17.20 -12.53
CA THR A 164 4.83 17.38 -11.45
C THR A 164 4.20 17.07 -10.10
N GLY A 165 4.94 16.40 -9.24
CA GLY A 165 4.49 16.08 -7.88
C GLY A 165 3.25 15.17 -7.84
N PRO A 166 3.33 13.93 -8.35
CA PRO A 166 2.22 12.98 -8.38
C PRO A 166 1.89 12.55 -6.94
N HIS A 167 0.79 13.06 -6.39
CA HIS A 167 0.47 12.83 -4.99
C HIS A 167 -0.25 11.50 -4.79
N GLU A 168 -1.38 11.31 -5.43
CA GLU A 168 -2.21 10.11 -5.28
C GLU A 168 -2.49 9.47 -6.63
N LEU A 169 -2.74 8.17 -6.64
CA LEU A 169 -3.15 7.44 -7.81
C LEU A 169 -4.21 6.39 -7.45
N HIS A 170 -5.14 6.14 -8.38
CA HIS A 170 -6.14 5.10 -8.26
C HIS A 170 -6.34 4.33 -9.56
N LEU A 171 -6.84 3.09 -9.45
CA LEU A 171 -7.37 2.37 -10.60
C LEU A 171 -8.75 2.92 -10.97
N MET A 172 -8.94 3.22 -12.24
CA MET A 172 -10.27 3.52 -12.78
C MET A 172 -11.16 2.26 -12.76
N PRO A 173 -12.49 2.41 -12.75
CA PRO A 173 -13.40 1.28 -12.89
C PRO A 173 -13.01 0.40 -14.10
N GLY A 174 -12.95 -0.92 -13.90
CA GLY A 174 -12.43 -1.86 -14.89
C GLY A 174 -10.95 -2.23 -14.70
N GLY A 175 -10.17 -1.39 -14.00
CA GLY A 175 -8.79 -1.73 -13.60
C GLY A 175 -7.75 -1.68 -14.73
N GLU A 176 -8.08 -1.15 -15.91
CA GLU A 176 -7.14 -1.05 -17.04
C GLU A 176 -6.43 0.30 -17.12
N GLN A 177 -6.88 1.28 -16.37
CA GLN A 177 -6.35 2.64 -16.39
C GLN A 177 -6.00 3.10 -14.97
N LEU A 178 -4.97 3.93 -14.85
CA LEU A 178 -4.60 4.65 -13.65
C LEU A 178 -4.98 6.11 -13.80
N VAL A 179 -5.65 6.69 -12.81
CA VAL A 179 -5.78 8.13 -12.66
C VAL A 179 -4.76 8.61 -11.65
N ILE A 180 -4.06 9.71 -11.95
CA ILE A 180 -2.97 10.26 -11.14
C ILE A 180 -3.27 11.73 -10.85
N ALA A 181 -3.25 12.10 -9.58
CA ALA A 181 -3.36 13.48 -9.13
C ALA A 181 -1.96 14.12 -9.08
N ASN A 182 -1.60 14.90 -10.07
CA ASN A 182 -0.37 15.67 -10.09
C ASN A 182 -0.61 17.01 -9.39
N GLY A 183 0.01 17.20 -8.23
CA GLY A 183 -0.17 18.40 -7.41
C GLY A 183 0.49 19.66 -7.97
N GLY A 184 1.31 19.54 -9.00
CA GLY A 184 2.00 20.66 -9.67
C GLY A 184 3.21 21.20 -8.90
N LEU A 185 3.53 20.68 -7.72
CA LEU A 185 4.60 21.17 -6.87
C LEU A 185 5.92 20.50 -7.19
N HIS A 186 6.90 21.25 -7.66
CA HIS A 186 8.30 20.83 -7.74
C HIS A 186 8.96 20.97 -6.36
N THR A 187 9.56 19.90 -5.88
CA THR A 187 10.36 19.86 -4.64
C THR A 187 11.64 19.10 -4.91
N HIS A 188 12.73 19.49 -4.27
CA HIS A 188 14.04 18.86 -4.44
C HIS A 188 14.63 18.51 -3.06
N PRO A 189 15.31 17.37 -2.89
CA PRO A 189 15.83 16.92 -1.60
C PRO A 189 16.92 17.82 -1.01
N ASP A 190 17.63 18.58 -1.84
CA ASP A 190 18.67 19.53 -1.40
C ASP A 190 18.11 20.80 -0.75
N PHE A 191 16.81 21.02 -0.88
CA PHE A 191 16.09 22.10 -0.22
C PHE A 191 15.27 21.55 0.95
N ASP A 192 15.01 22.40 1.93
CA ASP A 192 14.29 21.98 3.13
C ASP A 192 12.99 21.23 2.74
N GLY A 193 13.07 19.95 2.85
CA GLY A 193 12.18 18.79 2.57
C GLY A 193 10.91 18.97 1.75
N ARG A 194 10.33 20.17 1.67
CA ARG A 194 9.06 20.44 1.00
C ARG A 194 8.93 21.87 0.48
N THR A 195 10.03 22.59 0.41
CA THR A 195 10.03 23.93 -0.16
C THR A 195 9.59 23.85 -1.62
N PRO A 196 8.48 24.50 -2.00
CA PRO A 196 8.05 24.52 -3.39
C PRO A 196 9.00 25.42 -4.19
N LEU A 197 9.47 24.92 -5.34
CA LEU A 197 10.41 25.62 -6.19
C LEU A 197 9.75 26.34 -7.38
N ASN A 198 8.43 26.12 -7.58
CA ASN A 198 7.73 26.54 -8.79
C ASN A 198 6.31 27.09 -8.53
N ILE A 199 6.08 27.81 -7.42
CA ILE A 199 4.73 28.28 -7.04
C ILE A 199 4.07 29.08 -8.16
N ASP A 200 4.81 29.98 -8.81
CA ASP A 200 4.26 30.87 -9.83
C ASP A 200 4.01 30.17 -11.18
N SER A 201 4.60 28.99 -11.38
CA SER A 201 4.47 28.18 -12.60
C SER A 201 3.89 26.78 -12.34
N MET A 202 3.14 26.62 -11.27
CA MET A 202 2.44 25.35 -10.98
C MET A 202 1.41 25.02 -12.07
N GLU A 203 1.39 23.77 -12.50
CA GLU A 203 0.41 23.23 -13.44
C GLU A 203 -0.21 21.93 -12.88
N PRO A 204 -1.05 22.03 -11.85
CA PRO A 204 -1.71 20.86 -11.29
C PRO A 204 -2.70 20.26 -12.31
N ASN A 205 -2.67 18.95 -12.44
CA ASN A 205 -3.52 18.24 -13.39
C ASN A 205 -3.91 16.84 -12.89
N LEU A 206 -4.92 16.28 -13.52
CA LEU A 206 -5.27 14.86 -13.45
C LEU A 206 -4.86 14.21 -14.77
N SER A 207 -4.07 13.15 -14.70
CA SER A 207 -3.70 12.34 -15.85
C SER A 207 -4.33 10.96 -15.75
N ILE A 208 -4.86 10.45 -16.87
CA ILE A 208 -5.33 9.07 -17.00
C ILE A 208 -4.40 8.38 -17.99
N ILE A 209 -3.77 7.29 -17.56
CA ILE A 209 -2.84 6.50 -18.36
C ILE A 209 -3.28 5.05 -18.48
N ASP A 210 -2.89 4.39 -19.55
CA ASP A 210 -2.99 2.94 -19.65
C ASP A 210 -2.01 2.28 -18.67
N ARG A 211 -2.49 1.40 -17.79
CA ARG A 211 -1.67 0.81 -16.73
C ARG A 211 -0.61 -0.19 -17.21
N ARG A 212 -0.67 -0.65 -18.46
CA ARG A 212 0.29 -1.60 -19.03
C ARG A 212 1.37 -0.92 -19.84
N THR A 213 1.00 0.12 -20.57
CA THR A 213 1.92 0.82 -21.48
C THR A 213 2.45 2.13 -20.91
N GLY A 214 1.71 2.74 -19.96
CA GLY A 214 1.98 4.07 -19.44
C GLY A 214 1.57 5.18 -20.39
N GLU A 215 0.90 4.87 -21.53
CA GLU A 215 0.47 5.87 -22.50
C GLU A 215 -0.62 6.78 -21.94
N LEU A 216 -0.50 8.08 -22.19
CA LEU A 216 -1.50 9.07 -21.82
C LEU A 216 -2.79 8.87 -22.61
N ILE A 217 -3.90 8.68 -21.91
CA ILE A 217 -5.24 8.56 -22.51
C ILE A 217 -5.97 9.89 -22.42
N HIS A 218 -5.89 10.55 -21.27
CA HIS A 218 -6.56 11.82 -21.03
C HIS A 218 -5.82 12.64 -19.98
N GLN A 219 -5.94 13.97 -20.09
CA GLN A 219 -5.42 14.90 -19.10
C GLN A 219 -6.40 16.05 -18.91
N ALA A 220 -6.60 16.45 -17.65
CA ALA A 220 -7.40 17.60 -17.28
C ALA A 220 -6.61 18.50 -16.32
N ALA A 221 -6.40 19.76 -16.69
CA ALA A 221 -5.74 20.76 -15.88
C ALA A 221 -6.73 21.69 -15.20
N LEU A 222 -6.33 22.32 -14.09
CA LEU A 222 -7.07 23.40 -13.50
C LEU A 222 -7.03 24.65 -14.39
N LYS A 223 -8.06 25.50 -14.28
CA LYS A 223 -8.01 26.83 -14.92
C LYS A 223 -6.83 27.63 -14.37
N HIS A 224 -6.28 28.51 -15.20
CA HIS A 224 -5.10 29.32 -14.83
C HIS A 224 -5.27 30.07 -13.50
N ASP A 225 -6.43 30.61 -13.22
CA ASP A 225 -6.72 31.33 -11.97
C ASP A 225 -6.57 30.45 -10.70
N TRP A 226 -6.54 29.12 -10.89
CA TRP A 226 -6.43 28.15 -9.82
C TRP A 226 -5.13 27.33 -9.87
N HIS A 227 -4.16 27.78 -10.65
CA HIS A 227 -2.91 27.05 -10.88
C HIS A 227 -2.13 26.76 -9.57
N GLN A 228 -2.30 27.59 -8.53
CA GLN A 228 -1.67 27.36 -7.23
C GLN A 228 -2.48 26.41 -6.30
N SER A 229 -3.61 25.88 -6.77
CA SER A 229 -4.39 24.91 -6.02
C SER A 229 -3.87 23.49 -6.30
N SER A 230 -3.05 22.96 -5.39
CA SER A 230 -2.47 21.63 -5.56
C SER A 230 -3.53 20.53 -5.51
N ILE A 231 -3.64 19.73 -6.58
CA ILE A 231 -4.50 18.52 -6.58
C ILE A 231 -3.75 17.42 -5.83
N ARG A 232 -4.37 16.85 -4.78
CA ARG A 232 -3.70 15.85 -3.93
C ARG A 232 -4.47 14.56 -3.80
N HIS A 233 -5.76 14.63 -3.54
CA HIS A 233 -6.60 13.45 -3.30
C HIS A 233 -7.70 13.33 -4.34
N LEU A 234 -8.06 12.06 -4.65
CA LEU A 234 -9.06 11.65 -5.63
C LEU A 234 -10.32 11.11 -4.98
#